data_975229b5d766ebf0ae5de3acab68b5cb
#
_entry.id   975229b5d766ebf0ae5de3acab68b5cb
#
_cell.length_a   1.000
_cell.length_b   1.000
_cell.length_c   1.000
_cell.angle_alpha   90.00
_cell.angle_beta   90.00
_cell.angle_gamma   90.00
#
_symmetry.space_group_name_H-M   'P 1'
#
loop_
_entity.id
_entity.type
_entity.pdbx_description
1 polymer ?
#
loop_
_entity_poly.entity_id
_entity_poly.type
_entity_poly.pdbx_seq_one_letter_code
_entity_poly.pdbx_strand_id
1 'polypeptide(L)'
;MLSLAVFYFVFLGTEYLFDNRMALYTDPSGVVLAQSYILGVSVFGFLAYSLIEKWKSKSGNPTAFKAAGFFLPVPVIAGYVLLFAGTGYWVLLGSGCFLFLILGYLGSRTHYLAAQLLRGSRHPAKTVSVAYAVGLLLQFLNHNLLWGETVEGSFL
;
A
#
# COMPACT_ATOMS: atom_id res chain seq x y z
N MET A 1 -9.42 -4.20 13.28
CA MET A 1 -8.93 -2.86 13.60
C MET A 1 -7.45 -2.71 13.31
N LEU A 2 -6.58 -3.48 13.97
CA LEU A 2 -5.12 -3.38 13.81
C LEU A 2 -4.67 -3.53 12.35
N SER A 3 -5.19 -4.50 11.61
CA SER A 3 -4.83 -4.73 10.20
C SER A 3 -5.14 -3.54 9.29
N LEU A 4 -6.23 -2.81 9.56
CA LEU A 4 -6.59 -1.63 8.80
C LEU A 4 -5.67 -0.46 9.13
N ALA A 5 -5.32 -0.25 10.41
CA ALA A 5 -4.35 0.76 10.83
C ALA A 5 -2.95 0.48 10.25
N VAL A 6 -2.49 -0.77 10.31
CA VAL A 6 -1.23 -1.21 9.70
C VAL A 6 -1.25 -1.01 8.19
N PHE A 7 -2.36 -1.30 7.52
CA PHE A 7 -2.48 -1.04 6.09
C PHE A 7 -2.29 0.44 5.76
N TYR A 8 -2.98 1.35 6.47
CA TYR A 8 -2.81 2.78 6.24
C TYR A 8 -1.39 3.26 6.53
N PHE A 9 -0.77 2.76 7.61
CA PHE A 9 0.62 3.05 7.93
C PHE A 9 1.56 2.64 6.79
N VAL A 10 1.43 1.40 6.30
CA VAL A 10 2.27 0.87 5.21
C VAL A 10 2.01 1.61 3.90
N PHE A 11 0.76 1.89 3.57
CA PHE A 11 0.40 2.58 2.32
C PHE A 11 1.00 3.98 2.26
N LEU A 12 0.78 4.78 3.31
CA LEU A 12 1.30 6.15 3.41
C LEU A 12 2.83 6.18 3.54
N GLY A 13 3.40 5.24 4.29
CA GLY A 13 4.86 5.12 4.40
C GLY A 13 5.51 4.77 3.07
N THR A 14 4.86 3.92 2.27
CA THR A 14 5.35 3.58 0.92
C THR A 14 5.24 4.76 -0.04
N GLU A 15 4.16 5.54 0.03
CA GLU A 15 3.98 6.75 -0.76
C GLU A 15 5.10 7.75 -0.45
N TYR A 16 5.32 8.03 0.82
CA TYR A 16 6.39 8.93 1.26
C TYR A 16 7.79 8.46 0.81
N LEU A 17 8.08 7.17 0.97
CA LEU A 17 9.34 6.58 0.50
C LEU A 17 9.51 6.74 -1.01
N PHE A 18 8.45 6.49 -1.78
CA PHE A 18 8.46 6.66 -3.23
C PHE A 18 8.76 8.10 -3.62
N ASP A 19 8.09 9.08 -2.99
CA ASP A 19 8.26 10.49 -3.27
C ASP A 19 9.69 10.95 -2.98
N ASN A 20 10.26 10.57 -1.84
CA ASN A 20 11.64 10.87 -1.48
C ASN A 20 12.64 10.29 -2.48
N ARG A 21 12.43 9.05 -2.91
CA ARG A 21 13.29 8.41 -3.91
C ARG A 21 13.14 9.07 -5.28
N MET A 22 11.93 9.42 -5.67
CA MET A 22 11.64 10.07 -6.95
C MET A 22 12.24 11.48 -7.02
N ALA A 23 12.24 12.23 -5.92
CA ALA A 23 12.83 13.56 -5.81
C ALA A 23 14.34 13.62 -6.13
N LEU A 24 15.04 12.47 -6.06
CA LEU A 24 16.45 12.40 -6.48
C LEU A 24 16.64 12.40 -8.01
N TYR A 25 15.58 12.18 -8.79
CA TYR A 25 15.67 11.97 -10.24
C TYR A 25 14.79 12.94 -11.06
N THR A 26 13.99 13.77 -10.41
CA THR A 26 13.11 14.73 -11.08
C THR A 26 12.82 15.94 -10.20
N ASP A 27 12.27 16.97 -10.81
CA ASP A 27 11.80 18.18 -10.14
C ASP A 27 10.49 17.93 -9.35
N PRO A 28 10.07 18.85 -8.47
CA PRO A 28 8.85 18.69 -7.67
C PRO A 28 7.59 18.41 -8.50
N SER A 29 7.48 19.01 -9.70
CA SER A 29 6.33 18.78 -10.58
C SER A 29 6.33 17.35 -11.14
N GLY A 30 7.51 16.81 -11.44
CA GLY A 30 7.69 15.43 -11.86
C GLY A 30 7.38 14.42 -10.75
N VAL A 31 7.70 14.74 -9.48
CA VAL A 31 7.32 13.89 -8.32
C VAL A 31 5.81 13.82 -8.20
N VAL A 32 5.10 14.96 -8.24
CA VAL A 32 3.63 15.02 -8.16
C VAL A 32 2.98 14.25 -9.30
N LEU A 33 3.54 14.33 -10.50
CA LEU A 33 3.05 13.57 -11.66
C LEU A 33 3.25 12.06 -11.44
N ALA A 34 4.43 11.64 -11.00
CA ALA A 34 4.73 10.24 -10.72
C ALA A 34 3.84 9.68 -9.60
N GLN A 35 3.62 10.44 -8.52
CA GLN A 35 2.69 10.13 -7.45
C GLN A 35 1.26 9.93 -7.98
N SER A 36 0.82 10.79 -8.88
CA SER A 36 -0.51 10.66 -9.51
C SER A 36 -0.65 9.36 -10.30
N TYR A 37 0.41 8.90 -10.97
CA TYR A 37 0.41 7.62 -11.68
C TYR A 37 0.32 6.43 -10.71
N ILE A 38 1.13 6.38 -9.66
CA ILE A 38 1.11 5.26 -8.70
C ILE A 38 -0.24 5.19 -7.97
N LEU A 39 -0.81 6.33 -7.57
CA LEU A 39 -2.13 6.38 -6.95
C LEU A 39 -3.22 5.95 -7.92
N GLY A 40 -3.17 6.40 -9.19
CA GLY A 40 -4.07 5.94 -10.24
C GLY A 40 -4.01 4.41 -10.43
N VAL A 41 -2.81 3.84 -10.47
CA VAL A 41 -2.62 2.38 -10.58
C VAL A 41 -3.13 1.64 -9.36
N SER A 42 -3.03 2.21 -8.15
CA SER A 42 -3.57 1.60 -6.93
C SER A 42 -5.09 1.39 -7.01
N VAL A 43 -5.82 2.28 -7.71
CA VAL A 43 -7.26 2.13 -7.95
C VAL A 43 -7.57 0.87 -8.77
N PHE A 44 -6.77 0.58 -9.79
CA PHE A 44 -6.93 -0.68 -10.55
C PHE A 44 -6.67 -1.90 -9.68
N GLY A 45 -5.65 -1.86 -8.78
CA GLY A 45 -5.42 -2.90 -7.79
C GLY A 45 -6.63 -3.09 -6.87
N PHE A 46 -7.23 -1.98 -6.42
CA PHE A 46 -8.43 -2.00 -5.57
C PHE A 46 -9.62 -2.65 -6.27
N LEU A 47 -9.85 -2.35 -7.54
CA LEU A 47 -10.92 -2.95 -8.34
C LEU A 47 -10.65 -4.43 -8.65
N ALA A 48 -9.39 -4.81 -8.86
CA ALA A 48 -8.99 -6.17 -9.18
C ALA A 48 -9.42 -7.18 -8.09
N TYR A 49 -9.39 -6.80 -6.81
CA TYR A 49 -9.88 -7.65 -5.72
C TYR A 49 -11.36 -8.04 -5.92
N SER A 50 -12.22 -7.08 -6.21
CA SER A 50 -13.65 -7.32 -6.40
C SER A 50 -13.92 -8.24 -7.60
N LEU A 51 -13.15 -8.10 -8.68
CA LEU A 51 -13.25 -8.94 -9.86
C LEU A 51 -12.78 -10.37 -9.57
N ILE A 52 -11.66 -10.52 -8.88
CA ILE A 52 -11.10 -11.83 -8.49
C ILE A 52 -12.04 -12.57 -7.55
N GLU A 53 -12.62 -11.91 -6.55
CA GLU A 53 -13.58 -12.53 -5.64
C GLU A 53 -14.85 -13.00 -6.37
N LYS A 54 -15.34 -12.20 -7.33
CA LYS A 54 -16.47 -12.61 -8.19
C LYS A 54 -16.12 -13.82 -9.07
N TRP A 55 -14.90 -13.87 -9.57
CA TRP A 55 -14.40 -14.96 -10.41
C TRP A 55 -14.21 -16.24 -9.61
N LYS A 56 -13.66 -16.12 -8.40
CA LYS A 56 -13.49 -17.20 -7.43
C LYS A 56 -14.83 -17.86 -7.05
N SER A 57 -15.87 -17.05 -6.84
CA SER A 57 -17.22 -17.54 -6.58
C SER A 57 -17.77 -18.42 -7.71
N LYS A 58 -17.36 -18.15 -8.96
CA LYS A 58 -17.77 -18.91 -10.15
C LYS A 58 -16.93 -20.16 -10.42
N SER A 59 -15.64 -20.13 -10.04
CA SER A 59 -14.65 -21.14 -10.45
C SER A 59 -14.66 -22.43 -9.63
N GLY A 60 -15.36 -22.50 -8.49
CA GLY A 60 -15.50 -23.71 -7.67
C GLY A 60 -14.21 -24.30 -7.08
N ASN A 61 -13.05 -23.66 -7.27
CA ASN A 61 -11.75 -24.18 -6.81
C ASN A 61 -11.12 -23.28 -5.70
N PRO A 62 -11.52 -23.48 -4.43
CA PRO A 62 -11.10 -22.61 -3.32
C PRO A 62 -9.62 -22.78 -2.93
N THR A 63 -8.98 -23.90 -3.28
CA THR A 63 -7.62 -24.23 -2.86
C THR A 63 -6.56 -23.42 -3.61
N ALA A 64 -6.72 -23.22 -4.91
CA ALA A 64 -5.78 -22.41 -5.72
C ALA A 64 -5.72 -20.95 -5.25
N PHE A 65 -6.85 -20.39 -4.85
CA PHE A 65 -6.93 -19.00 -4.36
C PHE A 65 -6.40 -18.81 -2.93
N LYS A 66 -6.49 -19.84 -2.08
CA LYS A 66 -5.84 -19.82 -0.75
C LYS A 66 -4.34 -19.84 -0.90
N ALA A 67 -3.80 -20.67 -1.80
CA ALA A 67 -2.37 -20.70 -2.13
C ALA A 67 -1.88 -19.35 -2.68
N ALA A 68 -2.61 -18.73 -3.61
CA ALA A 68 -2.26 -17.40 -4.14
C ALA A 68 -2.17 -16.34 -3.03
N GLY A 69 -3.06 -16.38 -2.04
CA GLY A 69 -3.01 -15.46 -0.89
C GLY A 69 -1.78 -15.65 0.01
N PHE A 70 -1.23 -16.86 0.09
CA PHE A 70 -0.03 -17.16 0.85
C PHE A 70 1.25 -16.59 0.18
N PHE A 71 1.27 -16.53 -1.15
CA PHE A 71 2.41 -15.99 -1.90
C PHE A 71 2.39 -14.46 -2.08
N LEU A 72 1.35 -13.77 -1.65
CA LEU A 72 1.22 -12.30 -1.75
C LEU A 72 2.38 -11.49 -1.13
N PRO A 73 3.02 -11.90 -0.01
CA PRO A 73 4.19 -11.19 0.51
C PRO A 73 5.38 -11.16 -0.44
N VAL A 74 5.55 -12.16 -1.29
CA VAL A 74 6.70 -12.24 -2.22
C VAL A 74 6.73 -11.07 -3.20
N PRO A 75 5.66 -10.76 -3.97
CA PRO A 75 5.66 -9.60 -4.85
C PRO A 75 5.72 -8.26 -4.11
N VAL A 76 5.23 -8.18 -2.88
CA VAL A 76 5.39 -6.97 -2.04
C VAL A 76 6.86 -6.75 -1.73
N ILE A 77 7.57 -7.76 -1.23
CA ILE A 77 9.00 -7.69 -0.93
C ILE A 77 9.79 -7.37 -2.21
N ALA A 78 9.48 -8.03 -3.32
CA ALA A 78 10.12 -7.75 -4.61
C ALA A 78 9.91 -6.29 -5.04
N GLY A 79 8.71 -5.74 -4.87
CA GLY A 79 8.40 -4.34 -5.16
C GLY A 79 9.24 -3.38 -4.31
N TYR A 80 9.38 -3.64 -3.01
CA TYR A 80 10.25 -2.84 -2.15
C TYR A 80 11.73 -2.95 -2.54
N VAL A 81 12.22 -4.15 -2.82
CA VAL A 81 13.60 -4.34 -3.28
C VAL A 81 13.86 -3.56 -4.56
N LEU A 82 12.94 -3.59 -5.52
CA LEU A 82 13.04 -2.81 -6.76
C LEU A 82 12.99 -1.31 -6.50
N LEU A 83 12.17 -0.85 -5.55
CA LEU A 83 12.07 0.55 -5.18
C LEU A 83 13.36 1.06 -4.52
N PHE A 84 13.99 0.23 -3.65
CA PHE A 84 15.24 0.59 -2.97
C PHE A 84 16.46 0.48 -3.89
N ALA A 85 16.55 -0.57 -4.69
CA ALA A 85 17.69 -0.82 -5.57
C ALA A 85 17.59 -0.07 -6.90
N GLY A 86 16.41 0.40 -7.26
CA GLY A 86 16.17 1.06 -8.55
C GLY A 86 16.92 2.38 -8.66
N THR A 87 17.56 2.58 -9.80
CA THR A 87 18.22 3.82 -10.18
C THR A 87 17.57 4.38 -11.44
N GLY A 88 17.19 5.65 -11.37
CA GLY A 88 16.58 6.36 -12.50
C GLY A 88 15.04 6.41 -12.45
N TYR A 89 14.51 7.47 -13.05
CA TYR A 89 13.10 7.84 -13.05
C TYR A 89 12.15 6.69 -13.46
N TRP A 90 12.42 6.06 -14.61
CA TRP A 90 11.53 5.05 -15.18
C TRP A 90 11.49 3.74 -14.38
N VAL A 91 12.63 3.36 -13.78
CA VAL A 91 12.70 2.16 -12.93
C VAL A 91 11.93 2.39 -11.65
N LEU A 92 12.09 3.56 -11.03
CA LEU A 92 11.34 3.94 -9.82
C LEU A 92 9.85 4.05 -10.11
N LEU A 93 9.46 4.69 -11.21
CA LEU A 93 8.05 4.79 -11.60
C LEU A 93 7.44 3.40 -11.82
N GLY A 94 8.12 2.52 -12.56
CA GLY A 94 7.66 1.16 -12.82
C GLY A 94 7.53 0.31 -11.54
N SER A 95 8.53 0.37 -10.66
CA SER A 95 8.50 -0.34 -9.37
C SER A 95 7.42 0.23 -8.43
N GLY A 96 7.24 1.55 -8.41
CA GLY A 96 6.16 2.21 -7.69
C GLY A 96 4.79 1.77 -8.19
N CYS A 97 4.54 1.81 -9.50
CA CYS A 97 3.28 1.34 -10.10
C CYS A 97 3.00 -0.12 -9.75
N PHE A 98 4.00 -1.00 -9.85
CA PHE A 98 3.87 -2.40 -9.48
C PHE A 98 3.50 -2.57 -8.01
N LEU A 99 4.22 -1.89 -7.11
CA LEU A 99 3.99 -1.98 -5.67
C LEU A 99 2.62 -1.42 -5.29
N PHE A 100 2.22 -0.27 -5.84
CA PHE A 100 0.92 0.35 -5.55
C PHE A 100 -0.27 -0.42 -6.14
N LEU A 101 -0.08 -1.15 -7.24
CA LEU A 101 -1.07 -2.10 -7.75
C LEU A 101 -1.37 -3.19 -6.69
N ILE A 102 -0.31 -3.75 -6.09
CA ILE A 102 -0.44 -4.79 -5.06
C ILE A 102 -1.02 -4.21 -3.77
N LEU A 103 -0.56 -3.02 -3.35
CA LEU A 103 -1.08 -2.33 -2.17
C LEU A 103 -2.56 -1.97 -2.35
N GLY A 104 -2.99 -1.55 -3.55
CA GLY A 104 -4.39 -1.34 -3.87
C GLY A 104 -5.23 -2.61 -3.69
N TYR A 105 -4.74 -3.75 -4.20
CA TYR A 105 -5.40 -5.05 -4.01
C TYR A 105 -5.50 -5.43 -2.51
N LEU A 106 -4.41 -5.29 -1.76
CA LEU A 106 -4.37 -5.54 -0.32
C LEU A 106 -5.30 -4.58 0.45
N GLY A 107 -5.36 -3.33 0.02
CA GLY A 107 -6.26 -2.33 0.59
C GLY A 107 -7.72 -2.74 0.45
N SER A 108 -8.14 -3.12 -0.75
CA SER A 108 -9.50 -3.59 -1.00
C SER A 108 -9.84 -4.82 -0.14
N ARG A 109 -8.93 -5.79 -0.07
CA ARG A 109 -9.09 -6.98 0.76
C ARG A 109 -9.24 -6.64 2.25
N THR A 110 -8.39 -5.73 2.74
CA THR A 110 -8.40 -5.32 4.15
C THR A 110 -9.70 -4.58 4.51
N HIS A 111 -10.17 -3.69 3.65
CA HIS A 111 -11.44 -3.00 3.82
C HIS A 111 -12.63 -3.94 3.76
N TYR A 112 -12.62 -4.91 2.85
CA TYR A 112 -13.68 -5.91 2.75
C TYR A 112 -13.77 -6.76 4.02
N LEU A 113 -12.64 -7.26 4.53
CA LEU A 113 -12.60 -8.01 5.79
C LEU A 113 -13.03 -7.15 6.99
N ALA A 114 -12.59 -5.89 7.05
CA ALA A 114 -13.03 -4.96 8.07
C ALA A 114 -14.54 -4.72 8.01
N ALA A 115 -15.11 -4.54 6.82
CA ALA A 115 -16.55 -4.36 6.63
C ALA A 115 -17.34 -5.60 7.08
N GLN A 116 -16.84 -6.82 6.80
CA GLN A 116 -17.47 -8.06 7.29
C GLN A 116 -17.47 -8.14 8.83
N LEU A 117 -16.34 -7.85 9.46
CA LEU A 117 -16.19 -7.89 10.92
C LEU A 117 -17.05 -6.82 11.62
N LEU A 118 -17.27 -5.69 10.94
CA LEU A 118 -18.04 -4.56 11.49
C LEU A 118 -19.55 -4.64 11.23
N ARG A 119 -20.03 -5.65 10.51
CA ARG A 119 -21.45 -5.81 10.14
C ARG A 119 -22.41 -5.79 11.33
N GLY A 120 -21.97 -6.24 12.53
CA GLY A 120 -22.73 -6.21 13.76
C GLY A 120 -22.39 -5.06 14.72
N SER A 121 -21.49 -4.17 14.33
CA SER A 121 -21.03 -3.07 15.19
C SER A 121 -22.03 -1.93 15.22
N ARG A 122 -22.24 -1.34 16.41
CA ARG A 122 -23.06 -0.13 16.57
C ARG A 122 -22.45 1.13 15.93
N HIS A 123 -21.13 1.15 15.76
CA HIS A 123 -20.39 2.34 15.29
C HIS A 123 -19.29 1.97 14.26
N PRO A 124 -19.63 1.43 13.09
CA PRO A 124 -18.63 0.99 12.10
C PRO A 124 -17.78 2.16 11.58
N ALA A 125 -18.40 3.32 11.33
CA ALA A 125 -17.67 4.50 10.84
C ALA A 125 -16.64 5.00 11.84
N LYS A 126 -17.00 5.11 13.14
CA LYS A 126 -16.06 5.48 14.21
C LYS A 126 -14.86 4.54 14.27
N THR A 127 -15.10 3.25 14.10
CA THR A 127 -14.07 2.20 14.12
C THR A 127 -13.08 2.38 12.98
N VAL A 128 -13.55 2.65 11.76
CA VAL A 128 -12.70 2.89 10.58
C VAL A 128 -11.94 4.19 10.74
N SER A 129 -12.59 5.27 11.21
CA SER A 129 -11.93 6.56 11.41
C SER A 129 -10.80 6.49 12.45
N VAL A 130 -10.99 5.74 13.54
CA VAL A 130 -9.95 5.52 14.56
C VAL A 130 -8.79 4.71 13.96
N ALA A 131 -9.07 3.67 13.17
CA ALA A 131 -8.01 2.89 12.54
C ALA A 131 -7.17 3.76 11.56
N TYR A 132 -7.84 4.63 10.81
CA TYR A 132 -7.16 5.58 9.92
C TYR A 132 -6.30 6.58 10.71
N ALA A 133 -6.86 7.20 11.75
CA ALA A 133 -6.15 8.14 12.63
C ALA A 133 -4.92 7.49 13.29
N VAL A 134 -5.04 6.24 13.74
CA VAL A 134 -3.89 5.47 14.29
C VAL A 134 -2.84 5.22 13.22
N GLY A 135 -3.22 4.86 11.99
CA GLY A 135 -2.28 4.68 10.87
C GLY A 135 -1.50 5.95 10.55
N LEU A 136 -2.20 7.10 10.48
CA LEU A 136 -1.59 8.42 10.30
C LEU A 136 -0.64 8.79 11.45
N LEU A 137 -1.07 8.55 12.70
CA LEU A 137 -0.24 8.82 13.88
C LEU A 137 1.03 7.99 13.87
N LEU A 138 0.93 6.71 13.55
CA LEU A 138 2.09 5.82 13.44
C LEU A 138 3.06 6.31 12.35
N GLN A 139 2.54 6.76 11.21
CA GLN A 139 3.37 7.33 10.15
C GLN A 139 4.04 8.63 10.58
N PHE A 140 3.32 9.52 11.26
CA PHE A 140 3.89 10.74 11.83
C PHE A 140 5.00 10.45 12.84
N LEU A 141 4.78 9.49 13.74
CA LEU A 141 5.78 9.08 14.74
C LEU A 141 7.00 8.45 14.07
N ASN A 142 6.78 7.59 13.08
CA ASN A 142 7.86 6.98 12.33
C ASN A 142 8.76 8.03 11.68
N HIS A 143 8.15 9.03 11.03
CA HIS A 143 8.90 10.06 10.32
C HIS A 143 9.60 11.05 11.27
N ASN A 144 8.95 11.45 12.38
CA ASN A 144 9.45 12.58 13.17
C ASN A 144 10.17 12.18 14.47
N LEU A 145 9.94 10.98 15.01
CA LEU A 145 10.48 10.58 16.31
C LEU A 145 11.43 9.38 16.28
N LEU A 146 11.16 8.41 15.40
CA LEU A 146 11.95 7.18 15.37
C LEU A 146 13.16 7.28 14.46
N TRP A 147 13.09 8.15 13.45
CA TRP A 147 14.15 8.36 12.48
C TRP A 147 14.55 9.83 12.52
N GLY A 148 15.50 10.17 13.35
CA GLY A 148 16.09 11.52 13.30
C GLY A 148 16.78 11.76 11.96
N GLU A 149 16.96 13.02 11.57
CA GLU A 149 17.54 13.46 10.28
C GLU A 149 18.87 12.76 9.92
N THR A 150 19.61 12.29 10.92
CA THR A 150 20.87 11.54 10.74
C THR A 150 20.67 10.13 10.16
N VAL A 151 19.51 9.52 10.34
CA VAL A 151 19.22 8.16 9.84
C VAL A 151 18.61 8.24 8.44
N GLU A 152 17.82 9.24 8.11
CA GLU A 152 17.39 9.51 6.73
C GLU A 152 18.61 9.73 5.80
N GLY A 153 19.64 10.44 6.28
CA GLY A 153 20.90 10.63 5.55
C GLY A 153 21.77 9.38 5.41
N SER A 154 21.57 8.34 6.22
CA SER A 154 22.34 7.09 6.12
C SER A 154 21.67 6.01 5.27
N PHE A 155 20.42 6.20 4.87
CA PHE A 155 19.72 5.37 3.88
C PHE A 155 19.61 6.04 2.50
N LEU A 156 20.10 7.25 2.36
CA LEU A 156 20.36 7.97 1.12
C LEU A 156 21.82 7.80 0.70
#